data_8b4266f35f13e8d636b36dcc10a3e12c
#
_entry.id   8b4266f35f13e8d636b36dcc10a3e12c
#
_cell.length_a   1.000
_cell.length_b   1.000
_cell.length_c   1.000
_cell.angle_alpha   90.00
_cell.angle_beta   90.00
_cell.angle_gamma   90.00
#
_symmetry.space_group_name_H-M   'P 1'
#
loop_
_entity.id
_entity.type
_entity.pdbx_description
1 polymer ?
#
loop_
_entity_poly.entity_id
_entity_poly.type
_entity_poly.pdbx_seq_one_letter_code
_entity_poly.pdbx_strand_id
1 'polypeptide(L)' 'MNEWARAERMANRYKEMYPKGTRIELISMEDPFAPIESGTQGTVEFVDDMGQIHMRWDNGRTLALIPDEDSFKKI' A
#
# COMPACT_ATOMS: atom_id res chain seq x y z
N MET A 1 8.32 18.83 -15.99
CA MET A 1 8.57 17.90 -14.90
C MET A 1 8.44 16.48 -15.41
N ASN A 2 9.40 15.62 -15.20
CA ASN A 2 9.33 14.26 -15.68
C ASN A 2 8.58 13.36 -14.69
N GLU A 3 8.12 12.22 -15.19
CA GLU A 3 7.36 11.25 -14.39
C GLU A 3 8.17 10.69 -13.23
N TRP A 4 9.48 10.58 -13.41
CA TRP A 4 10.39 10.07 -12.38
C TRP A 4 10.38 10.95 -11.13
N ALA A 5 10.52 12.26 -11.28
CA ALA A 5 10.51 13.19 -10.15
C ALA A 5 9.17 13.21 -9.45
N ARG A 6 8.07 13.06 -10.20
CA ARG A 6 6.73 12.98 -9.63
C ARG A 6 6.55 11.71 -8.82
N ALA A 7 6.98 10.56 -9.36
CA ALA A 7 6.88 9.28 -8.66
C ALA A 7 7.69 9.30 -7.37
N GLU A 8 8.88 9.87 -7.39
CA GLU A 8 9.73 9.98 -6.21
C GLU A 8 9.10 10.82 -5.11
N ARG A 9 8.47 11.94 -5.47
CA ARG A 9 7.77 12.78 -4.48
C ARG A 9 6.57 12.08 -3.87
N MET A 10 5.81 11.35 -4.69
CA MET A 10 4.67 10.58 -4.19
C MET A 10 5.13 9.46 -3.26
N ALA A 11 6.21 8.77 -3.62
CA ALA A 11 6.77 7.71 -2.78
C ALA A 11 7.20 8.27 -1.42
N ASN A 12 7.90 9.41 -1.41
CA ASN A 12 8.35 10.05 -0.18
C ASN A 12 7.16 10.46 0.70
N ARG A 13 6.09 10.95 0.09
CA ARG A 13 4.88 11.32 0.81
C ARG A 13 4.24 10.09 1.47
N TYR A 14 4.15 8.99 0.73
CA TYR A 14 3.58 7.75 1.28
C TYR A 14 4.47 7.15 2.37
N LYS A 15 5.79 7.29 2.26
CA LYS A 15 6.71 6.85 3.32
C LYS A 15 6.45 7.59 4.63
N GLU A 16 6.11 8.87 4.55
CA GLU A 16 5.74 9.66 5.73
C GLU A 16 4.37 9.29 6.28
N MET A 17 3.40 9.06 5.39
CA MET A 17 2.02 8.75 5.79
C MET A 17 1.86 7.34 6.34
N TYR A 18 2.66 6.41 5.84
CA TYR A 18 2.53 4.98 6.17
C TYR A 18 3.86 4.41 6.63
N PRO A 19 4.36 4.84 7.80
CA PRO A 19 5.60 4.27 8.33
C PRO A 19 5.40 2.81 8.73
N LYS A 20 6.52 2.08 8.86
CA LYS A 20 6.50 0.70 9.30
C LYS A 20 5.69 0.56 10.60
N GLY A 21 4.83 -0.44 10.63
CA GLY A 21 3.96 -0.71 11.78
C GLY A 21 2.58 -0.07 11.68
N THR A 22 2.34 0.79 10.69
CA THR A 22 1.00 1.36 10.46
C THR A 22 0.01 0.25 10.15
N ARG A 23 -1.16 0.29 10.80
CA ARG A 23 -2.23 -0.67 10.55
C ARG A 23 -3.18 -0.12 9.49
N ILE A 24 -3.55 -0.99 8.55
CA ILE A 24 -4.40 -0.65 7.41
C ILE A 24 -5.49 -1.70 7.26
N GLU A 25 -6.69 -1.24 6.90
CA GLU A 25 -7.78 -2.12 6.47
C GLU A 25 -8.03 -1.91 4.99
N LEU A 26 -8.08 -3.01 4.23
CA LEU A 26 -8.36 -2.95 2.80
C LEU A 26 -9.85 -2.72 2.55
N ILE A 27 -10.16 -1.76 1.69
CA ILE A 27 -11.52 -1.51 1.22
C ILE A 27 -11.76 -2.26 -0.07
N SER A 28 -10.91 -2.06 -1.07
CA SER A 28 -10.99 -2.81 -2.32
C SER A 28 -9.64 -2.81 -3.04
N MET A 29 -9.37 -3.85 -3.82
CA MET A 29 -8.12 -4.03 -4.53
C MET A 29 -8.37 -4.37 -6.00
N GLU A 30 -7.59 -3.76 -6.89
CA GLU A 30 -7.70 -3.90 -8.35
C GLU A 30 -6.83 -5.05 -8.90
N ASP A 31 -6.65 -6.12 -8.16
CA ASP A 31 -5.89 -7.28 -8.63
C ASP A 31 -6.85 -8.28 -9.28
N PRO A 32 -6.70 -8.57 -10.59
CA PRO A 32 -7.60 -9.51 -11.26
C PRO A 32 -7.30 -10.98 -10.99
N PHE A 33 -6.16 -11.29 -10.38
CA PHE A 33 -5.72 -12.69 -10.21
C PHE A 33 -5.96 -13.24 -8.82
N ALA A 34 -5.45 -12.57 -7.81
CA ALA A 34 -5.51 -13.06 -6.44
C ALA A 34 -5.59 -11.91 -5.44
N PRO A 35 -6.67 -11.14 -5.47
CA PRO A 35 -6.79 -9.96 -4.60
C PRO A 35 -6.84 -10.35 -3.12
N ILE A 36 -6.43 -9.42 -2.28
CA ILE A 36 -6.70 -9.51 -0.85
C ILE A 36 -8.20 -9.22 -0.66
N GLU A 37 -8.84 -9.96 0.21
CA GLU A 37 -10.26 -9.80 0.45
C GLU A 37 -10.56 -8.48 1.15
N SER A 38 -11.65 -7.80 0.74
CA SER A 38 -12.09 -6.55 1.36
C SER A 38 -12.34 -6.77 2.85
N GLY A 39 -11.90 -5.81 3.67
CA GLY A 39 -12.01 -5.91 5.12
C GLY A 39 -10.80 -6.56 5.79
N THR A 40 -9.88 -7.14 5.01
CA THR A 40 -8.66 -7.71 5.57
C THR A 40 -7.80 -6.58 6.14
N GLN A 41 -7.24 -6.80 7.33
CA GLN A 41 -6.34 -5.86 7.98
C GLN A 41 -4.91 -6.35 7.84
N GLY A 42 -3.97 -5.41 7.91
CA GLY A 42 -2.57 -5.73 7.81
C GLY A 42 -1.68 -4.64 8.38
N THR A 43 -0.38 -4.92 8.39
CA THR A 43 0.64 -4.03 8.92
C THR A 43 1.59 -3.62 7.82
N VAL A 44 1.89 -2.32 7.72
CA VAL A 44 2.87 -1.81 6.76
C VAL A 44 4.27 -2.28 7.16
N GLU A 45 4.99 -2.85 6.20
CA GLU A 45 6.40 -3.19 6.37
C GLU A 45 7.31 -2.04 5.91
N PHE A 46 7.08 -1.55 4.70
CA PHE A 46 7.78 -0.38 4.15
C PHE A 46 7.07 0.12 2.90
N VAL A 47 7.41 1.32 2.47
CA VAL A 47 6.97 1.88 1.19
C VAL A 47 8.20 1.94 0.28
N ASP A 48 8.09 1.42 -0.94
CA ASP A 48 9.23 1.41 -1.86
C ASP A 48 9.35 2.73 -2.64
N ASP A 49 10.39 2.82 -3.47
CA ASP A 49 10.67 4.05 -4.22
C ASP A 49 9.66 4.34 -5.33
N MET A 50 8.84 3.37 -5.67
CA MET A 50 7.74 3.53 -6.63
C MET A 50 6.43 3.92 -5.96
N GLY A 51 6.42 4.01 -4.63
CA GLY A 51 5.23 4.37 -3.87
C GLY A 51 4.32 3.20 -3.55
N GLN A 52 4.74 1.97 -3.78
CA GLN A 52 3.97 0.81 -3.41
C GLN A 52 4.14 0.52 -1.92
N ILE A 53 3.04 0.23 -1.24
CA ILE A 53 3.03 -0.03 0.20
C ILE A 53 3.11 -1.54 0.42
N HIS A 54 4.26 -2.01 0.89
CA HIS A 54 4.47 -3.43 1.16
C HIS A 54 3.86 -3.80 2.49
N MET A 55 2.98 -4.80 2.45
CA MET A 55 2.14 -5.17 3.58
C MET A 55 2.44 -6.57 4.07
N ARG A 56 2.22 -6.76 5.36
CA ARG A 56 2.02 -8.08 5.94
C ARG A 56 0.55 -8.14 6.36
N TRP A 57 -0.25 -8.83 5.56
CA TRP A 57 -1.67 -8.99 5.85
C TRP A 57 -1.88 -10.03 6.95
N ASP A 58 -2.90 -9.83 7.77
CA ASP A 58 -3.17 -10.73 8.90
C ASP A 58 -3.52 -12.16 8.45
N ASN A 59 -3.92 -12.34 7.18
CA ASN A 59 -4.16 -13.66 6.60
C ASN A 59 -2.88 -14.35 6.11
N GLY A 60 -1.71 -13.77 6.34
CA GLY A 60 -0.41 -14.33 5.95
C GLY A 60 0.09 -13.92 4.57
N ARG A 61 -0.69 -13.19 3.80
CA ARG A 61 -0.30 -12.73 2.47
C ARG A 61 0.54 -11.45 2.57
N THR A 62 1.29 -11.17 1.50
CA THR A 62 2.21 -10.02 1.46
C THR A 62 2.04 -9.14 0.23
N LEU A 63 0.91 -9.25 -0.46
CA LEU A 63 0.63 -8.45 -1.66
C LEU A 63 0.67 -6.97 -1.34
N ALA A 64 1.44 -6.19 -2.12
CA ALA A 64 1.58 -4.75 -1.89
C ALA A 64 0.34 -3.98 -2.35
N LEU A 65 0.10 -2.83 -1.71
CA LEU A 65 -0.92 -1.88 -2.11
C LEU A 65 -0.33 -0.89 -3.12
N ILE A 66 -1.13 -0.56 -4.13
CA ILE A 66 -0.81 0.49 -5.10
C ILE A 66 -1.78 1.64 -4.83
N PRO A 67 -1.34 2.75 -4.20
CA PRO A 67 -2.27 3.78 -3.73
C PRO A 67 -3.20 4.36 -4.78
N ASP A 68 -2.78 4.41 -6.04
CA ASP A 68 -3.61 4.95 -7.12
C ASP A 68 -4.68 3.97 -7.60
N GLU A 69 -4.54 2.70 -7.31
CA GLU A 69 -5.43 1.65 -7.80
C GLU A 69 -6.28 1.00 -6.70
N ASP A 70 -5.74 0.92 -5.49
CA ASP A 70 -6.37 0.22 -4.39
C ASP A 70 -6.96 1.21 -3.39
N SER A 71 -8.06 0.83 -2.75
CA SER A 71 -8.71 1.65 -1.72
C SER A 71 -8.49 1.02 -0.35
N PHE A 72 -8.03 1.82 0.59
CA PHE A 72 -7.70 1.36 1.94
C PHE A 72 -7.75 2.53 2.92
N LYS A 73 -7.72 2.21 4.22
CA LYS A 73 -7.72 3.23 5.28
C LYS A 73 -6.83 2.81 6.43
N LYS A 74 -6.29 3.80 7.13
CA LYS A 74 -5.61 3.57 8.42
C LYS A 74 -6.64 3.21 9.48
N ILE A 75 -6.26 2.35 10.36
CA ILE A 75 -7.09 1.97 11.50
C ILE A 75 -6.35 2.12 12.82
#